data_e1f21232bf12e45c395b602b4b0e96ea
#
_entry.id   e1f21232bf12e45c395b602b4b0e96ea
#
_cell.length_a   1.000
_cell.length_b   1.000
_cell.length_c   1.000
_cell.angle_alpha   90.00
_cell.angle_beta   90.00
_cell.angle_gamma   90.00
#
_symmetry.space_group_name_H-M   'P 1'
#
loop_
_entity.id
_entity.type
_entity.pdbx_description
1 polymer ?
#
loop_
_entity_poly.entity_id
_entity_poly.type
_entity_poly.pdbx_seq_one_letter_code
_entity_poly.pdbx_strand_id
1 'polypeptide(L)'
;MSNLNHNLVQYLKEFVVDERRELFEEKIQQRTKHITIVLENIFQGRNISASIRSADCFGVQDVHVIENDNIFNDDSEVSMGADKWVSTTIYNQEENNTAKAIKKLKDDGYQVIAATPHNADCDLYDIEISEQKIALIF
;
A
#
# COMPACT_ATOMS: atom_id res chain seq x y z
N MET A 1 17.98 3.76 6.92
CA MET A 1 18.28 4.16 5.52
C MET A 1 19.78 4.15 5.34
N SER A 2 20.29 3.61 4.22
CA SER A 2 21.73 3.62 3.96
C SER A 2 22.22 5.05 3.69
N ASN A 3 23.46 5.37 4.04
CA ASN A 3 24.09 6.68 3.76
C ASN A 3 24.00 7.08 2.28
N LEU A 4 23.98 6.10 1.38
CA LEU A 4 23.85 6.33 -0.06
C LEU A 4 22.49 6.95 -0.43
N ASN A 5 21.40 6.45 0.14
CA ASN A 5 20.06 6.99 -0.12
C ASN A 5 19.91 8.41 0.41
N HIS A 6 20.51 8.71 1.57
CA HIS A 6 20.49 10.06 2.12
C HIS A 6 21.22 11.06 1.20
N ASN A 7 22.42 10.72 0.75
CA ASN A 7 23.21 11.57 -0.15
C ASN A 7 22.51 11.77 -1.49
N LEU A 8 21.88 10.73 -2.04
CA LEU A 8 21.13 10.83 -3.28
C LEU A 8 19.91 11.77 -3.14
N VAL A 9 19.16 11.65 -2.03
CA VAL A 9 18.03 12.55 -1.75
C VAL A 9 18.49 13.99 -1.63
N GLN A 10 19.61 14.27 -0.94
CA GLN A 10 20.15 15.63 -0.83
C GLN A 10 20.55 16.20 -2.20
N TYR A 11 21.24 15.39 -3.02
CA TYR A 11 21.62 15.79 -4.37
C TYR A 11 20.39 16.09 -5.25
N LEU A 12 19.39 15.22 -5.23
CA LEU A 12 18.17 15.40 -6.02
C LEU A 12 17.34 16.62 -5.59
N LYS A 13 17.39 17.00 -4.31
CA LYS A 13 16.73 18.21 -3.79
C LYS A 13 17.21 19.48 -4.47
N GLU A 14 18.45 19.53 -4.96
CA GLU A 14 19.00 20.71 -5.64
C GLU A 14 18.32 21.01 -6.99
N PHE A 15 17.68 20.02 -7.60
CA PHE A 15 16.98 20.14 -8.88
C PHE A 15 15.46 20.39 -8.74
N VAL A 16 14.98 20.52 -7.51
CA VAL A 16 13.55 20.72 -7.22
C VAL A 16 13.35 22.12 -6.62
N VAL A 17 12.40 22.87 -7.16
CA VAL A 17 12.04 24.20 -6.63
C VAL A 17 11.53 24.11 -5.19
N ASP A 18 11.71 25.17 -4.42
CA ASP A 18 11.46 25.18 -2.98
C ASP A 18 10.01 24.82 -2.63
N GLU A 19 9.03 25.39 -3.33
CA GLU A 19 7.60 25.12 -3.09
C GLU A 19 7.26 23.64 -3.27
N ARG A 20 7.94 22.96 -4.20
CA ARG A 20 7.72 21.54 -4.43
C ARG A 20 8.40 20.67 -3.38
N ARG A 21 9.54 21.11 -2.84
CA ARG A 21 10.20 20.43 -1.70
C ARG A 21 9.34 20.51 -0.46
N GLU A 22 8.81 21.68 -0.14
CA GLU A 22 7.90 21.89 0.99
C GLU A 22 6.66 21.00 0.87
N LEU A 23 6.06 20.92 -0.32
CA LEU A 23 4.94 20.04 -0.59
C LEU A 23 5.28 18.56 -0.34
N PHE A 24 6.46 18.10 -0.77
CA PHE A 24 6.88 16.72 -0.52
C PHE A 24 7.05 16.45 0.97
N GLU A 25 7.67 17.34 1.70
CA GLU A 25 7.89 17.23 3.13
C GLU A 25 6.57 17.22 3.91
N GLU A 26 5.62 18.08 3.54
CA GLU A 26 4.27 18.09 4.09
C GLU A 26 3.54 16.76 3.83
N LYS A 27 3.52 16.29 2.58
CA LYS A 27 2.79 15.08 2.21
C LYS A 27 3.35 13.82 2.84
N ILE A 28 4.68 13.73 3.00
CA ILE A 28 5.31 12.59 3.68
C ILE A 28 4.88 12.52 5.16
N GLN A 29 4.71 13.66 5.83
CA GLN A 29 4.28 13.68 7.23
C GLN A 29 2.81 13.23 7.42
N GLN A 30 2.00 13.34 6.36
CA GLN A 30 0.60 12.91 6.37
C GLN A 30 0.44 11.42 6.04
N ARG A 31 1.54 10.69 5.76
CA ARG A 31 1.52 9.27 5.40
C ARG A 31 1.62 8.36 6.61
N THR A 32 0.93 7.24 6.52
CA THR A 32 0.98 6.19 7.54
C THR A 32 1.39 4.84 6.96
N LYS A 33 2.11 4.08 7.77
CA LYS A 33 2.39 2.65 7.56
C LYS A 33 1.75 1.79 8.66
N HIS A 34 0.89 2.38 9.46
CA HIS A 34 0.15 1.67 10.51
C HIS A 34 -0.94 0.78 9.91
N ILE A 35 -1.54 1.25 8.82
CA ILE A 35 -2.52 0.49 8.05
C ILE A 35 -1.96 0.27 6.64
N THR A 36 -2.15 -0.92 6.11
CA THR A 36 -1.90 -1.26 4.72
C THR A 36 -3.07 -2.00 4.11
N ILE A 37 -3.22 -1.90 2.78
CA ILE A 37 -4.26 -2.57 2.00
C ILE A 37 -3.61 -3.71 1.21
N VAL A 38 -4.27 -4.87 1.19
CA VAL A 38 -3.86 -6.04 0.43
C VAL A 38 -5.00 -6.41 -0.52
N LEU A 39 -4.71 -6.44 -1.80
CA LEU A 39 -5.66 -6.72 -2.87
C LEU A 39 -5.32 -8.08 -3.46
N GLU A 40 -6.12 -9.09 -3.13
CA GLU A 40 -5.86 -10.47 -3.51
C GLU A 40 -6.64 -10.87 -4.76
N ASN A 41 -5.90 -11.21 -5.81
CA ASN A 41 -6.42 -11.81 -7.04
C ASN A 41 -7.62 -11.05 -7.66
N ILE A 42 -7.58 -9.72 -7.61
CA ILE A 42 -8.66 -8.85 -8.07
C ILE A 42 -8.85 -9.01 -9.58
N PHE A 43 -10.04 -9.39 -10.00
CA PHE A 43 -10.37 -9.66 -11.41
C PHE A 43 -10.25 -8.44 -12.31
N GLN A 44 -10.70 -7.26 -11.84
CA GLN A 44 -10.62 -6.03 -12.63
C GLN A 44 -9.47 -5.14 -12.15
N GLY A 45 -8.41 -5.00 -12.95
CA GLY A 45 -7.25 -4.16 -12.63
C GLY A 45 -7.61 -2.71 -12.30
N ARG A 46 -8.68 -2.17 -12.90
CA ARG A 46 -9.20 -0.82 -12.57
C ARG A 46 -9.60 -0.67 -11.10
N ASN A 47 -10.07 -1.73 -10.45
CA ASN A 47 -10.40 -1.70 -9.03
C ASN A 47 -9.13 -1.59 -8.17
N ILE A 48 -8.02 -2.18 -8.61
CA ILE A 48 -6.72 -2.02 -7.95
C ILE A 48 -6.26 -0.57 -8.06
N SER A 49 -6.29 0.01 -9.27
CA SER A 49 -5.92 1.42 -9.50
C SER A 49 -6.81 2.39 -8.69
N ALA A 50 -8.12 2.11 -8.58
CA ALA A 50 -9.03 2.88 -7.75
C ALA A 50 -8.71 2.75 -6.25
N SER A 51 -8.32 1.57 -5.81
CA SER A 51 -7.90 1.33 -4.42
C SER A 51 -6.58 2.04 -4.09
N ILE A 52 -5.62 2.05 -5.01
CA ILE A 52 -4.37 2.82 -4.89
C ILE A 52 -4.66 4.31 -4.75
N ARG A 53 -5.59 4.83 -5.57
CA ARG A 53 -6.04 6.23 -5.46
C ARG A 53 -6.69 6.52 -4.11
N SER A 54 -7.52 5.62 -3.62
CA SER A 54 -8.14 5.76 -2.29
C SER A 54 -7.08 5.72 -1.19
N ALA A 55 -6.11 4.81 -1.27
CA ALA A 55 -4.99 4.72 -0.34
C ALA A 55 -4.20 6.04 -0.30
N ASP A 56 -3.94 6.65 -1.46
CA ASP A 56 -3.28 7.96 -1.56
C ASP A 56 -4.08 9.06 -0.85
N CYS A 57 -5.40 9.14 -1.09
CA CYS A 57 -6.29 10.12 -0.48
C CYS A 57 -6.31 10.04 1.06
N PHE A 58 -6.21 8.84 1.62
CA PHE A 58 -6.21 8.60 3.07
C PHE A 58 -4.81 8.54 3.69
N GLY A 59 -3.77 8.81 2.92
CA GLY A 59 -2.40 8.81 3.39
C GLY A 59 -1.83 7.41 3.69
N VAL A 60 -2.45 6.33 3.21
CA VAL A 60 -1.90 4.98 3.31
C VAL A 60 -0.69 4.88 2.39
N GLN A 61 0.48 4.52 2.93
CA GLN A 61 1.72 4.51 2.16
C GLN A 61 1.92 3.23 1.37
N ASP A 62 1.60 2.09 1.94
CA ASP A 62 1.93 0.79 1.35
C ASP A 62 0.64 0.07 0.89
N VAL A 63 0.65 -0.45 -0.34
CA VAL A 63 -0.39 -1.31 -0.90
C VAL A 63 0.26 -2.59 -1.42
N HIS A 64 -0.34 -3.72 -1.14
CA HIS A 64 0.12 -5.03 -1.58
C HIS A 64 -0.87 -5.60 -2.59
N VAL A 65 -0.37 -6.12 -3.71
CA VAL A 65 -1.17 -6.78 -4.74
C VAL A 65 -0.71 -8.22 -4.87
N ILE A 66 -1.63 -9.15 -4.73
CA ILE A 66 -1.36 -10.60 -4.86
C ILE A 66 -1.95 -11.08 -6.17
N GLU A 67 -1.09 -11.51 -7.07
CA GLU A 67 -1.44 -12.04 -8.39
C GLU A 67 -1.31 -13.56 -8.37
N ASN A 68 -2.44 -14.25 -8.25
CA ASN A 68 -2.47 -15.70 -8.46
C ASN A 68 -2.93 -16.04 -9.88
N ASP A 69 -4.17 -15.65 -10.26
CA ASP A 69 -4.74 -15.90 -11.57
C ASP A 69 -4.87 -14.61 -12.40
N ASN A 70 -5.04 -13.46 -11.73
CA ASN A 70 -5.28 -12.17 -12.36
C ASN A 70 -4.05 -11.28 -12.25
N ILE A 71 -3.60 -10.75 -13.39
CA ILE A 71 -2.44 -9.87 -13.48
C ILE A 71 -2.89 -8.42 -13.34
N PHE A 72 -2.19 -7.66 -12.52
CA PHE A 72 -2.41 -6.23 -12.38
C PHE A 72 -1.65 -5.44 -13.44
N ASN A 73 -2.40 -4.64 -14.19
CA ASN A 73 -1.86 -3.57 -15.01
C ASN A 73 -2.44 -2.26 -14.51
N ASP A 74 -1.61 -1.31 -14.13
CA ASP A 74 -2.08 -0.01 -13.68
C ASP A 74 -2.84 0.72 -14.79
N ASP A 75 -4.01 1.27 -14.43
CA ASP A 75 -4.79 2.16 -15.28
C ASP A 75 -4.54 3.60 -14.81
N SER A 76 -3.63 4.30 -15.50
CA SER A 76 -3.24 5.67 -15.13
C SER A 76 -4.38 6.68 -15.19
N GLU A 77 -5.44 6.41 -15.98
CA GLU A 77 -6.65 7.24 -16.01
C GLU A 77 -7.45 7.10 -14.72
N VAL A 78 -7.34 5.95 -14.05
CA VAL A 78 -8.03 5.67 -12.79
C VAL A 78 -7.17 6.05 -11.59
N SER A 79 -5.89 5.67 -11.57
CA SER A 79 -4.95 5.99 -10.48
C SER A 79 -4.68 7.49 -10.38
N MET A 80 -4.78 8.23 -11.51
CA MET A 80 -4.59 9.69 -11.57
C MET A 80 -3.28 10.16 -10.94
N GLY A 81 -2.23 9.35 -11.04
CA GLY A 81 -0.89 9.64 -10.53
C GLY A 81 -0.65 9.23 -9.08
N ALA A 82 -1.63 8.65 -8.39
CA ALA A 82 -1.47 8.12 -7.03
C ALA A 82 -0.42 7.00 -6.95
N ASP A 83 -0.24 6.24 -8.03
CA ASP A 83 0.79 5.22 -8.20
C ASP A 83 2.22 5.73 -7.95
N LYS A 84 2.45 7.03 -8.12
CA LYS A 84 3.74 7.69 -7.87
C LYS A 84 4.00 8.01 -6.40
N TRP A 85 2.96 8.02 -5.59
CA TRP A 85 3.01 8.39 -4.17
C TRP A 85 2.87 7.19 -3.24
N VAL A 86 2.14 6.17 -3.67
CA VAL A 86 1.89 4.93 -2.93
C VAL A 86 2.95 3.89 -3.33
N SER A 87 3.50 3.20 -2.35
CA SER A 87 4.44 2.09 -2.59
C SER A 87 3.65 0.80 -2.83
N THR A 88 3.62 0.33 -4.06
CA THR A 88 2.94 -0.91 -4.42
C THR A 88 3.92 -2.08 -4.42
N THR A 89 3.62 -3.14 -3.67
CA THR A 89 4.35 -4.41 -3.68
C THR A 89 3.53 -5.48 -4.35
N ILE A 90 4.06 -6.09 -5.41
CA ILE A 90 3.38 -7.15 -6.16
C ILE A 90 3.98 -8.51 -5.79
N TYR A 91 3.13 -9.49 -5.49
CA TYR A 91 3.48 -10.87 -5.22
C TYR A 91 3.00 -11.75 -6.37
N ASN A 92 3.94 -12.21 -7.22
CA ASN A 92 3.64 -13.01 -8.42
C ASN A 92 4.78 -13.97 -8.80
N GLN A 93 5.69 -14.25 -7.90
CA GLN A 93 6.91 -15.04 -8.20
C GLN A 93 6.87 -16.43 -7.56
N GLU A 94 5.87 -16.74 -6.76
CA GLU A 94 5.78 -18.00 -6.01
C GLU A 94 4.58 -18.83 -6.48
N GLU A 95 4.60 -20.11 -6.17
CA GLU A 95 3.44 -21.00 -6.42
C GLU A 95 2.24 -20.59 -5.56
N ASN A 96 2.48 -20.06 -4.35
CA ASN A 96 1.45 -19.56 -3.45
C ASN A 96 1.80 -18.14 -2.97
N ASN A 97 1.43 -17.16 -3.79
CA ASN A 97 1.70 -15.75 -3.53
C ASN A 97 0.97 -15.23 -2.29
N THR A 98 -0.23 -15.74 -2.00
CA THR A 98 -1.01 -15.37 -0.81
C THR A 98 -0.29 -15.76 0.47
N ALA A 99 0.19 -17.00 0.58
CA ALA A 99 0.93 -17.44 1.75
C ALA A 99 2.22 -16.62 1.96
N LYS A 100 2.91 -16.29 0.87
CA LYS A 100 4.10 -15.43 0.88
C LYS A 100 3.81 -14.04 1.41
N ALA A 101 2.75 -13.41 0.90
CA ALA A 101 2.34 -12.07 1.29
C ALA A 101 1.92 -12.03 2.77
N ILE A 102 1.07 -12.95 3.21
CA ILE A 102 0.62 -13.05 4.61
C ILE A 102 1.80 -13.26 5.56
N LYS A 103 2.72 -14.18 5.20
CA LYS A 103 3.92 -14.39 6.02
C LYS A 103 4.73 -13.11 6.15
N LYS A 104 5.01 -12.44 5.03
CA LYS A 104 5.76 -11.17 5.02
C LYS A 104 5.10 -10.10 5.88
N LEU A 105 3.79 -9.91 5.76
CA LEU A 105 3.04 -8.93 6.55
C LEU A 105 3.10 -9.24 8.05
N LYS A 106 2.95 -10.51 8.45
CA LYS A 106 3.11 -10.94 9.84
C LYS A 106 4.53 -10.71 10.37
N ASP A 107 5.55 -11.02 9.57
CA ASP A 107 6.96 -10.79 9.90
C ASP A 107 7.25 -9.26 10.05
N ASP A 108 6.55 -8.40 9.32
CA ASP A 108 6.63 -6.92 9.41
C ASP A 108 5.77 -6.34 10.57
N GLY A 109 5.12 -7.20 11.36
CA GLY A 109 4.37 -6.84 12.56
C GLY A 109 2.92 -6.45 12.31
N TYR A 110 2.34 -6.80 11.15
CA TYR A 110 0.94 -6.55 10.87
C TYR A 110 0.04 -7.65 11.43
N GLN A 111 -1.06 -7.25 12.06
CA GLN A 111 -2.24 -8.10 12.20
C GLN A 111 -2.97 -8.13 10.85
N VAL A 112 -3.19 -9.34 10.34
CA VAL A 112 -3.84 -9.52 9.04
C VAL A 112 -5.32 -9.79 9.27
N ILE A 113 -6.18 -8.97 8.65
CA ILE A 113 -7.63 -9.03 8.76
C ILE A 113 -8.21 -9.16 7.34
N ALA A 114 -8.98 -10.21 7.10
CA ALA A 114 -9.63 -10.43 5.82
C ALA A 114 -11.07 -9.86 5.83
N ALA A 115 -11.38 -9.03 4.83
CA ALA A 115 -12.73 -8.59 4.59
C ALA A 115 -13.53 -9.72 3.91
N THR A 116 -14.64 -10.10 4.50
CA THR A 116 -15.51 -11.16 3.96
C THR A 116 -16.98 -10.77 4.09
N PRO A 117 -17.81 -11.06 3.07
CA PRO A 117 -19.25 -10.86 3.19
C PRO A 117 -19.96 -12.00 3.94
N HIS A 118 -19.23 -13.04 4.34
CA HIS A 118 -19.80 -14.26 4.94
C HIS A 118 -19.06 -14.66 6.21
N ASN A 119 -19.82 -15.03 7.25
CA ASN A 119 -19.27 -15.59 8.50
C ASN A 119 -18.10 -14.80 9.08
N ALA A 120 -18.25 -13.47 9.16
CA ALA A 120 -17.26 -12.61 9.78
C ALA A 120 -17.18 -12.90 11.29
N ASP A 121 -15.95 -12.88 11.84
CA ASP A 121 -15.71 -13.02 13.27
C ASP A 121 -16.18 -11.79 14.03
N CYS A 122 -16.15 -10.61 13.41
CA CYS A 122 -16.62 -9.34 13.94
C CYS A 122 -17.01 -8.37 12.81
N ASP A 123 -17.76 -7.33 13.15
CA ASP A 123 -18.01 -6.23 12.24
C ASP A 123 -16.82 -5.25 12.19
N LEU A 124 -16.69 -4.51 11.09
CA LEU A 124 -15.61 -3.55 10.90
C LEU A 124 -15.51 -2.53 12.05
N TYR A 125 -16.66 -2.13 12.62
CA TYR A 125 -16.71 -1.15 13.70
C TYR A 125 -16.29 -1.71 15.07
N ASP A 126 -16.23 -3.05 15.19
CA ASP A 126 -15.83 -3.74 16.42
C ASP A 126 -14.34 -4.08 16.43
N ILE A 127 -13.62 -3.74 15.35
CA ILE A 127 -12.17 -3.94 15.28
C ILE A 127 -11.50 -2.95 16.23
N GLU A 128 -10.87 -3.48 17.27
CA GLU A 128 -10.02 -2.67 18.14
C GLU A 128 -8.78 -2.20 17.36
N ILE A 129 -8.72 -0.91 17.10
CA ILE A 129 -7.52 -0.26 16.56
C ILE A 129 -6.53 -0.13 17.71
N SER A 130 -5.72 -1.15 17.88
CA SER A 130 -4.65 -1.20 18.87
C SER A 130 -3.39 -0.48 18.36
N GLU A 131 -2.33 -0.50 19.15
CA GLU A 131 -1.00 -0.04 18.70
C GLU A 131 -0.41 -0.95 17.61
N GLN A 132 -0.99 -2.11 17.35
CA GLN A 132 -0.55 -3.06 16.35
C GLN A 132 -0.93 -2.60 14.94
N LYS A 133 -0.01 -2.73 14.00
CA LYS A 133 -0.24 -2.44 12.58
C LYS A 133 -1.30 -3.37 12.00
N ILE A 134 -2.12 -2.88 11.09
CA ILE A 134 -3.22 -3.62 10.47
C ILE A 134 -3.01 -3.74 8.98
N ALA A 135 -3.14 -4.96 8.45
CA ALA A 135 -3.22 -5.25 7.01
C ALA A 135 -4.63 -5.75 6.68
N LEU A 136 -5.38 -4.98 5.88
CA LEU A 136 -6.71 -5.34 5.43
C LEU A 136 -6.62 -6.04 4.08
N ILE A 137 -7.10 -7.29 4.00
CA ILE A 137 -7.14 -8.08 2.75
C ILE A 137 -8.56 -8.06 2.17
N PHE A 138 -8.65 -7.78 0.88
CA PHE A 138 -9.87 -7.79 0.08
C PHE A 138 -9.76 -8.76 -1.10
#